data_4233ddf09c522e9441b430338133ee4e
#
_entry.id   4233ddf09c522e9441b430338133ee4e
#
_cell.length_a   1.000
_cell.length_b   1.000
_cell.length_c   1.000
_cell.angle_alpha   90.00
_cell.angle_beta   90.00
_cell.angle_gamma   90.00
#
_symmetry.space_group_name_H-M   'P 1'
#
loop_
_entity.id
_entity.type
_entity.pdbx_description
1 polymer ?
#
loop_
_entity_poly.entity_id
_entity_poly.type
_entity_poly.pdbx_seq_one_letter_code
_entity_poly.pdbx_strand_id
1 'polypeptide(L)'
;MSNCLEYIANADQKGRRLIYLAIMLVASQLQGQVLDNNFLSGLYGFRQVLISTNPAGQPIEMRSMVGVFSFDGRGNYSYKGTRNLNNNPPNAATGGGSYNISASGFVALANPLDANSTMNLRLGSGLLLGSTTDSSGNLFDLLVAVPLSPVATSNATLTGAYAGTSIEFPNSLFFNVKNSFMRFSANGLGSMGAVSASGQTVQSGKRVLLQSIVPSTYSISSDSSGLMIFPPTGPYTTTNQVLLGDKQIYISAGGDYVIGGSISQGSHDLVFAMRTLPAAATAKNFNGLYYGAGLKVEQSRPSSFSGAVNALGTGKAVWSRRVRQPEGNVDSTAINDYSINPDGVGSLMTNRFAIGVNNNLFLSCGTSFVDSDNYEVIIGVKTRDLSGTAPFLNPAGVLNGASFAPVGNPIAPGQFMALFGTGLGPATPVIAAAPFPSSLGGVSVSVQGRPAPMYFVSNNQISALVPFATSGTSAEVVVKVGNVESNRVTLPVSRTSPGIYSNSQNGIGSGAILKADFSIVTVSNPTRRGDTVLVYLTGLGGLETALADGTASSLTVLNRITDFVNVYIGGIKSTVTFAGAAPGFAGLYQINVQIPATAPIGSAVPLAIETNSSFHDIVYIAIAPTP
;
A
#
# COMPACT_ATOMS: atom_id res chain seq x y z
N MET A 1 -42.73 -1.18 -4.30
CA MET A 1 -42.28 -2.56 -4.58
C MET A 1 -42.57 -2.99 -6.02
N SER A 2 -43.75 -2.72 -6.55
CA SER A 2 -44.15 -3.06 -7.93
C SER A 2 -43.18 -2.49 -8.99
N ASN A 3 -42.78 -1.23 -8.91
CA ASN A 3 -41.95 -0.58 -9.92
C ASN A 3 -40.50 -1.11 -10.01
N CYS A 4 -39.97 -1.74 -8.96
CA CYS A 4 -38.61 -2.28 -8.98
C CYS A 4 -38.51 -3.61 -9.71
N LEU A 5 -39.58 -4.42 -9.65
CA LEU A 5 -39.67 -5.71 -10.32
C LEU A 5 -39.96 -5.56 -11.82
N GLU A 6 -40.76 -4.57 -12.24
CA GLU A 6 -40.99 -4.26 -13.66
C GLU A 6 -39.74 -3.74 -14.36
N TYR A 7 -38.89 -2.96 -13.65
CA TYR A 7 -37.60 -2.49 -14.17
C TYR A 7 -36.60 -3.61 -14.45
N ILE A 8 -36.67 -4.72 -13.70
CA ILE A 8 -35.69 -5.82 -13.78
C ILE A 8 -36.08 -6.80 -14.92
N ALA A 9 -37.36 -6.97 -15.21
CA ALA A 9 -37.83 -7.90 -16.23
C ALA A 9 -37.46 -7.50 -17.66
N ASN A 10 -37.20 -6.22 -17.91
CA ASN A 10 -36.93 -5.66 -19.24
C ASN A 10 -35.46 -5.47 -19.59
N ALA A 11 -34.50 -5.93 -18.73
CA ALA A 11 -33.07 -5.84 -19.03
C ALA A 11 -32.69 -6.80 -20.16
N ASP A 12 -32.53 -6.28 -21.37
CA ASP A 12 -32.06 -7.00 -22.55
C ASP A 12 -30.71 -7.71 -22.32
N GLN A 13 -30.54 -8.86 -22.97
CA GLN A 13 -29.27 -9.64 -22.92
C GLN A 13 -28.01 -8.82 -23.26
N LYS A 14 -28.12 -7.71 -23.97
CA LYS A 14 -27.02 -6.80 -24.29
C LYS A 14 -26.52 -6.06 -23.06
N GLY A 15 -27.38 -5.59 -22.17
CA GLY A 15 -27.02 -4.94 -20.92
C GLY A 15 -26.29 -5.90 -19.96
N ARG A 16 -26.72 -7.17 -19.92
CA ARG A 16 -26.07 -8.21 -19.10
C ARG A 16 -24.67 -8.55 -19.58
N ARG A 17 -24.44 -8.60 -20.90
CA ARG A 17 -23.10 -8.83 -21.47
C ARG A 17 -22.13 -7.67 -21.19
N LEU A 18 -22.59 -6.43 -21.20
CA LEU A 18 -21.76 -5.26 -20.90
C LEU A 18 -21.28 -5.24 -19.45
N ILE A 19 -22.12 -5.61 -18.47
CA ILE A 19 -21.76 -5.66 -17.06
C ILE A 19 -20.74 -6.78 -16.80
N TYR A 20 -20.90 -7.97 -17.40
CA TYR A 20 -19.90 -9.03 -17.30
C TYR A 20 -18.62 -8.72 -18.10
N LEU A 21 -18.70 -7.97 -19.19
CA LEU A 21 -17.52 -7.52 -19.95
C LEU A 21 -16.70 -6.47 -19.17
N ALA A 22 -17.35 -5.65 -18.33
CA ALA A 22 -16.67 -4.70 -17.45
C ALA A 22 -15.84 -5.38 -16.34
N ILE A 23 -16.13 -6.66 -16.05
CA ILE A 23 -15.36 -7.48 -15.10
C ILE A 23 -14.08 -8.03 -15.74
N MET A 24 -13.93 -7.91 -17.06
CA MET A 24 -12.78 -8.45 -17.80
C MET A 24 -11.81 -7.38 -18.29
N LEU A 25 -10.56 -7.64 -18.13
CA LEU A 25 -9.39 -6.99 -18.73
C LEU A 25 -8.70 -5.89 -17.94
N VAL A 26 -7.84 -6.30 -17.03
CA VAL A 26 -6.52 -5.68 -16.89
C VAL A 26 -5.50 -6.81 -16.83
N ALA A 27 -4.93 -7.19 -17.95
CA ALA A 27 -3.76 -8.05 -18.00
C ALA A 27 -2.52 -7.16 -18.06
N SER A 28 -1.93 -6.83 -16.90
CA SER A 28 -0.53 -6.44 -16.86
C SER A 28 0.28 -7.71 -16.56
N GLN A 29 1.25 -8.02 -17.40
CA GLN A 29 2.14 -9.17 -17.22
C GLN A 29 2.98 -8.96 -15.96
N LEU A 30 2.72 -9.74 -14.92
CA LEU A 30 3.57 -9.89 -13.76
C LEU A 30 4.15 -11.31 -13.81
N GLN A 31 5.44 -11.45 -14.08
CA GLN A 31 6.17 -12.72 -14.03
C GLN A 31 7.02 -12.77 -12.76
N GLY A 32 7.05 -13.93 -12.08
CA GLY A 32 7.81 -13.96 -10.87
C GLY A 32 8.14 -15.31 -10.16
N GLN A 33 9.20 -15.41 -9.32
CA GLN A 33 9.75 -16.58 -8.58
C GLN A 33 9.15 -16.75 -7.16
N VAL A 34 8.82 -17.97 -6.72
CA VAL A 34 8.42 -18.26 -5.32
C VAL A 34 9.54 -17.87 -4.36
N LEU A 35 9.24 -17.06 -3.36
CA LEU A 35 10.19 -16.69 -2.31
C LEU A 35 10.19 -17.76 -1.21
N ASP A 36 11.38 -18.08 -0.74
CA ASP A 36 11.61 -18.91 0.44
C ASP A 36 12.77 -18.32 1.25
N ASN A 37 13.16 -18.98 2.32
CA ASN A 37 14.22 -18.50 3.20
C ASN A 37 15.57 -18.28 2.50
N ASN A 38 15.85 -18.95 1.37
CA ASN A 38 17.09 -18.77 0.62
C ASN A 38 17.24 -17.39 0.00
N PHE A 39 16.15 -16.67 -0.23
CA PHE A 39 16.16 -15.31 -0.78
C PHE A 39 16.64 -14.26 0.21
N LEU A 40 16.68 -14.58 1.50
CA LEU A 40 17.20 -13.72 2.54
C LEU A 40 18.43 -14.38 3.16
N SER A 41 19.58 -14.14 2.55
CA SER A 41 20.87 -14.67 2.97
C SER A 41 21.95 -13.62 2.87
N GLY A 42 22.99 -13.73 3.72
CA GLY A 42 24.10 -12.77 3.77
C GLY A 42 23.89 -11.62 4.76
N LEU A 43 24.64 -10.56 4.56
CA LEU A 43 24.67 -9.39 5.45
C LEU A 43 23.75 -8.29 4.94
N TYR A 44 22.99 -7.68 5.88
CA TYR A 44 22.13 -6.54 5.62
C TYR A 44 22.41 -5.43 6.63
N GLY A 45 22.81 -4.26 6.15
CA GLY A 45 22.89 -3.06 6.97
C GLY A 45 21.48 -2.55 7.26
N PHE A 46 21.17 -2.21 8.51
CA PHE A 46 19.82 -1.77 8.88
C PHE A 46 19.80 -0.55 9.78
N ARG A 47 18.71 0.17 9.71
CA ARG A 47 18.32 1.19 10.68
C ARG A 47 16.88 0.95 11.12
N GLN A 48 16.65 1.04 12.44
CA GLN A 48 15.33 1.01 13.03
C GLN A 48 15.16 2.18 14.01
N VAL A 49 13.98 2.81 13.97
CA VAL A 49 13.53 3.78 14.98
C VAL A 49 12.20 3.28 15.53
N LEU A 50 12.04 3.27 16.84
CA LEU A 50 10.87 2.81 17.56
C LEU A 50 10.48 3.83 18.63
N ILE A 51 9.19 4.15 18.68
CA ILE A 51 8.55 5.01 19.67
C ILE A 51 7.54 4.15 20.43
N SER A 52 7.58 4.14 21.75
CA SER A 52 6.52 3.56 22.56
C SER A 52 5.69 4.65 23.24
N THR A 53 4.38 4.39 23.39
CA THR A 53 3.47 5.33 24.04
C THR A 53 2.76 4.66 25.21
N ASN A 54 2.24 5.47 26.13
CA ASN A 54 1.25 5.02 27.09
C ASN A 54 -0.12 4.81 26.39
N PRO A 55 -1.11 4.22 27.07
CA PRO A 55 -2.46 4.03 26.48
C PRO A 55 -3.17 5.32 26.05
N ALA A 56 -2.75 6.49 26.56
CA ALA A 56 -3.27 7.78 26.14
C ALA A 56 -2.57 8.33 24.88
N GLY A 57 -1.66 7.57 24.27
CA GLY A 57 -0.93 7.94 23.07
C GLY A 57 0.24 8.89 23.28
N GLN A 58 0.64 9.14 24.55
CA GLN A 58 1.78 10.00 24.85
C GLN A 58 3.07 9.20 24.76
N PRO A 59 4.08 9.67 24.03
CA PRO A 59 5.39 8.99 23.96
C PRO A 59 6.06 8.90 25.34
N ILE A 60 6.52 7.69 25.67
CA ILE A 60 7.18 7.39 26.93
C ILE A 60 8.62 6.92 26.76
N GLU A 61 8.93 6.37 25.59
CA GLU A 61 10.29 5.87 25.32
C GLU A 61 10.58 5.91 23.82
N MET A 62 11.83 6.21 23.49
CA MET A 62 12.39 6.11 22.14
C MET A 62 13.58 5.16 22.13
N ARG A 63 13.61 4.31 21.13
CA ARG A 63 14.73 3.40 20.85
C ARG A 63 15.13 3.54 19.39
N SER A 64 16.41 3.42 19.12
CA SER A 64 16.87 3.26 17.75
C SER A 64 18.10 2.37 17.69
N MET A 65 18.32 1.73 16.56
CA MET A 65 19.48 0.88 16.33
C MET A 65 19.97 1.05 14.89
N VAL A 66 21.28 1.13 14.73
CA VAL A 66 21.98 0.97 13.47
C VAL A 66 22.88 -0.25 13.60
N GLY A 67 22.88 -1.14 12.59
CA GLY A 67 23.65 -2.37 12.70
C GLY A 67 23.59 -3.24 11.45
N VAL A 68 23.99 -4.49 11.62
CA VAL A 68 24.03 -5.48 10.56
C VAL A 68 23.27 -6.72 10.99
N PHE A 69 22.33 -7.17 10.17
CA PHE A 69 21.77 -8.51 10.21
C PHE A 69 22.67 -9.47 9.43
N SER A 70 22.76 -10.70 9.91
CA SER A 70 23.32 -11.86 9.19
C SER A 70 22.24 -12.91 9.07
N PHE A 71 21.78 -13.18 7.84
CA PHE A 71 20.78 -14.19 7.53
C PHE A 71 21.47 -15.43 6.94
N ASP A 72 21.10 -16.64 7.40
CA ASP A 72 21.71 -17.91 6.96
C ASP A 72 21.05 -18.52 5.70
N GLY A 73 19.97 -17.92 5.19
CA GLY A 73 19.19 -18.46 4.09
C GLY A 73 18.35 -19.70 4.47
N ARG A 74 18.33 -20.10 5.73
CA ARG A 74 17.66 -21.32 6.22
C ARG A 74 16.61 -21.04 7.30
N GLY A 75 16.41 -19.78 7.65
CA GLY A 75 15.42 -19.36 8.62
C GLY A 75 16.00 -18.88 9.95
N ASN A 76 17.33 -18.71 10.08
CA ASN A 76 17.93 -18.13 11.26
C ASN A 76 18.66 -16.82 10.91
N TYR A 77 18.64 -15.90 11.85
CA TYR A 77 19.37 -14.65 11.75
C TYR A 77 20.06 -14.29 13.06
N SER A 78 21.09 -13.48 12.94
CA SER A 78 21.71 -12.78 14.06
C SER A 78 21.87 -11.29 13.70
N TYR A 79 22.06 -10.46 14.72
CA TYR A 79 22.36 -9.05 14.50
C TYR A 79 23.41 -8.55 15.48
N LYS A 80 24.14 -7.53 15.04
CA LYS A 80 25.04 -6.70 15.87
C LYS A 80 24.88 -5.24 15.48
N GLY A 81 24.94 -4.35 16.45
CA GLY A 81 24.82 -2.91 16.17
C GLY A 81 24.98 -2.05 17.39
N THR A 82 24.73 -0.76 17.20
CA THR A 82 24.70 0.26 18.26
C THR A 82 23.25 0.67 18.52
N ARG A 83 22.81 0.53 19.75
CA ARG A 83 21.46 0.87 20.21
C ARG A 83 21.50 2.15 21.06
N ASN A 84 20.57 3.05 20.76
CA ASN A 84 20.24 4.20 21.59
C ASN A 84 18.91 3.95 22.32
N LEU A 85 18.84 4.29 23.58
CA LEU A 85 17.65 4.20 24.43
C LEU A 85 17.46 5.56 25.13
N ASN A 86 16.41 6.27 24.77
CA ASN A 86 16.17 7.62 25.29
C ASN A 86 17.44 8.50 25.21
N ASN A 87 17.71 9.28 26.23
CA ASN A 87 18.92 10.10 26.32
C ASN A 87 20.09 9.39 27.04
N ASN A 88 20.14 8.06 27.02
CA ASN A 88 21.25 7.28 27.58
C ASN A 88 22.41 7.22 26.59
N PRO A 89 23.65 7.00 27.07
CA PRO A 89 24.78 6.71 26.19
C PRO A 89 24.48 5.49 25.30
N PRO A 90 24.85 5.54 24.01
CA PRO A 90 24.68 4.43 23.10
C PRO A 90 25.46 3.20 23.57
N ASN A 91 24.91 2.02 23.36
CA ASN A 91 25.53 0.76 23.75
C ASN A 91 25.53 -0.26 22.61
N ALA A 92 26.50 -1.15 22.62
CA ALA A 92 26.54 -2.28 21.72
C ALA A 92 25.37 -3.23 22.03
N ALA A 93 24.72 -3.76 20.98
CA ALA A 93 23.66 -4.72 21.08
C ALA A 93 23.84 -5.86 20.08
N THR A 94 23.59 -7.07 20.55
CA THR A 94 23.62 -8.29 19.73
C THR A 94 22.41 -9.14 20.05
N GLY A 95 22.00 -9.95 19.10
CA GLY A 95 20.88 -10.88 19.27
C GLY A 95 20.67 -11.69 18.01
N GLY A 96 19.55 -12.40 17.96
CA GLY A 96 19.19 -13.23 16.83
C GLY A 96 17.92 -14.03 17.12
N GLY A 97 17.53 -14.84 16.15
CA GLY A 97 16.34 -15.66 16.24
C GLY A 97 16.05 -16.37 14.93
N SER A 98 14.83 -16.82 14.78
CA SER A 98 14.35 -17.39 13.54
C SER A 98 13.56 -16.38 12.71
N TYR A 99 13.55 -16.56 11.41
CA TYR A 99 12.69 -15.86 10.47
C TYR A 99 12.04 -16.85 9.51
N ASN A 100 10.95 -16.47 8.93
CA ASN A 100 10.30 -17.22 7.85
C ASN A 100 9.88 -16.25 6.74
N ILE A 101 10.20 -16.61 5.51
CA ILE A 101 9.72 -15.89 4.32
C ILE A 101 8.57 -16.67 3.74
N SER A 102 7.42 -16.04 3.68
CA SER A 102 6.31 -16.54 2.86
C SER A 102 6.65 -16.39 1.38
N ALA A 103 6.05 -17.21 0.54
CA ALA A 103 6.15 -17.08 -0.92
C ALA A 103 5.81 -15.66 -1.42
N SER A 104 5.22 -14.85 -0.57
CA SER A 104 4.84 -13.45 -0.78
C SER A 104 5.92 -12.42 -0.54
N GLY A 105 7.07 -12.82 -0.02
CA GLY A 105 8.06 -11.88 0.47
C GLY A 105 7.69 -11.24 1.82
N PHE A 106 6.69 -11.79 2.51
CA PHE A 106 6.42 -11.43 3.89
C PHE A 106 7.43 -12.11 4.80
N VAL A 107 8.09 -11.34 5.65
CA VAL A 107 9.11 -11.81 6.59
C VAL A 107 8.68 -11.46 8.01
N ALA A 108 8.49 -12.48 8.83
CA ALA A 108 8.28 -12.31 10.26
C ALA A 108 9.57 -12.59 11.01
N LEU A 109 9.98 -11.69 11.88
CA LEU A 109 11.11 -11.87 12.80
C LEU A 109 10.89 -11.12 14.12
N ALA A 110 11.59 -11.54 15.18
CA ALA A 110 11.53 -10.85 16.45
C ALA A 110 12.12 -9.43 16.33
N ASN A 111 11.48 -8.47 16.98
CA ASN A 111 11.90 -7.07 16.90
C ASN A 111 13.23 -6.86 17.65
N PRO A 112 14.30 -6.38 17.00
CA PRO A 112 15.59 -6.15 17.66
C PRO A 112 15.54 -5.11 18.79
N LEU A 113 14.57 -4.20 18.74
CA LEU A 113 14.39 -3.16 19.76
C LEU A 113 13.38 -3.53 20.85
N ASP A 114 12.60 -4.59 20.64
CA ASP A 114 11.60 -5.06 21.60
C ASP A 114 11.34 -6.56 21.45
N ALA A 115 12.00 -7.37 22.27
CA ALA A 115 11.95 -8.83 22.20
C ALA A 115 10.53 -9.43 22.38
N ASN A 116 9.57 -8.65 22.88
CA ASN A 116 8.19 -9.09 23.09
C ASN A 116 7.28 -8.85 21.87
N SER A 117 7.80 -8.23 20.82
CA SER A 117 7.05 -7.94 19.61
C SER A 117 7.66 -8.60 18.37
N THR A 118 6.80 -8.89 17.39
CA THR A 118 7.20 -9.41 16.09
C THR A 118 7.09 -8.30 15.06
N MET A 119 8.12 -8.17 14.25
CA MET A 119 8.11 -7.28 13.08
C MET A 119 7.59 -8.02 11.86
N ASN A 120 6.74 -7.33 11.15
CA ASN A 120 6.21 -7.75 9.87
C ASN A 120 6.88 -6.95 8.75
N LEU A 121 7.80 -7.60 8.05
CA LEU A 121 8.60 -6.98 7.01
C LEU A 121 8.20 -7.48 5.63
N ARG A 122 8.58 -6.73 4.61
CA ARG A 122 8.45 -7.13 3.20
C ARG A 122 9.81 -7.13 2.54
N LEU A 123 10.11 -8.23 1.86
CA LEU A 123 11.29 -8.34 1.00
C LEU A 123 10.89 -7.96 -0.43
N GLY A 124 11.43 -6.88 -0.95
CA GLY A 124 11.28 -6.46 -2.35
C GLY A 124 12.65 -6.24 -2.94
N SER A 125 12.78 -6.08 -4.22
CA SER A 125 13.99 -5.75 -5.03
C SER A 125 15.32 -5.53 -4.27
N GLY A 126 15.67 -6.44 -3.34
CA GLY A 126 16.90 -6.37 -2.53
C GLY A 126 16.80 -5.54 -1.24
N LEU A 127 15.63 -5.06 -0.85
CA LEU A 127 15.44 -4.27 0.37
C LEU A 127 14.43 -4.96 1.28
N LEU A 128 14.69 -4.91 2.59
CA LEU A 128 13.78 -5.38 3.63
C LEU A 128 13.19 -4.16 4.35
N LEU A 129 11.86 -4.07 4.37
CA LEU A 129 11.14 -2.90 4.85
C LEU A 129 9.93 -3.32 5.68
N GLY A 130 9.67 -2.65 6.79
CA GLY A 130 8.44 -2.86 7.55
C GLY A 130 8.43 -2.28 8.95
N SER A 131 7.43 -2.71 9.72
CA SER A 131 7.16 -2.18 11.06
C SER A 131 6.42 -3.22 11.92
N THR A 132 6.17 -2.88 13.18
CA THR A 132 5.30 -3.62 14.11
C THR A 132 3.82 -3.25 13.99
N THR A 133 3.41 -2.56 12.93
CA THR A 133 2.04 -2.05 12.74
C THR A 133 0.95 -3.10 12.94
N ASP A 134 1.23 -4.36 12.60
CA ASP A 134 0.30 -5.47 12.76
C ASP A 134 0.35 -6.15 14.15
N SER A 135 1.31 -5.77 15.00
CA SER A 135 1.46 -6.32 16.36
C SER A 135 0.51 -5.64 17.34
N SER A 136 0.21 -6.31 18.45
CA SER A 136 -0.48 -5.70 19.59
C SER A 136 0.51 -4.81 20.38
N GLY A 137 0.04 -3.72 20.92
CA GLY A 137 0.84 -2.83 21.78
C GLY A 137 0.91 -1.39 21.25
N ASN A 138 1.50 -0.52 22.04
CA ASN A 138 1.64 0.91 21.71
C ASN A 138 3.04 1.19 21.17
N LEU A 139 3.43 0.45 20.13
CA LEU A 139 4.71 0.57 19.45
C LEU A 139 4.52 1.12 18.04
N PHE A 140 5.35 2.08 17.68
CA PHE A 140 5.36 2.76 16.39
C PHE A 140 6.79 2.77 15.87
N ASP A 141 7.04 2.08 14.78
CA ASP A 141 8.40 1.94 14.28
C ASP A 141 8.49 1.87 12.76
N LEU A 142 9.70 2.02 12.28
CA LEU A 142 10.09 1.79 10.91
C LEU A 142 11.47 1.13 10.91
N LEU A 143 11.59 -0.02 10.27
CA LEU A 143 12.85 -0.69 9.96
C LEU A 143 13.08 -0.72 8.46
N VAL A 144 14.30 -0.40 8.07
CA VAL A 144 14.78 -0.56 6.69
C VAL A 144 16.13 -1.27 6.75
N ALA A 145 16.31 -2.27 5.88
CA ALA A 145 17.60 -2.96 5.74
C ALA A 145 17.96 -3.17 4.27
N VAL A 146 19.23 -2.94 3.96
CA VAL A 146 19.79 -3.05 2.60
C VAL A 146 20.85 -4.16 2.55
N PRO A 147 20.90 -4.99 1.50
CA PRO A 147 21.92 -6.01 1.36
C PRO A 147 23.30 -5.36 1.18
N LEU A 148 24.25 -5.80 1.97
CA LEU A 148 25.62 -5.34 1.88
C LEU A 148 26.38 -6.04 0.75
N SER A 149 27.43 -5.39 0.26
CA SER A 149 28.26 -5.96 -0.79
C SER A 149 29.07 -7.16 -0.28
N PRO A 150 29.10 -8.28 -1.01
CA PRO A 150 30.01 -9.38 -0.72
C PRO A 150 31.45 -9.05 -1.13
N VAL A 151 31.69 -7.97 -1.89
CA VAL A 151 33.00 -7.47 -2.30
C VAL A 151 33.29 -6.14 -1.62
N ALA A 152 34.58 -5.83 -1.47
CA ALA A 152 35.00 -4.60 -0.82
C ALA A 152 34.44 -3.36 -1.53
N THR A 153 33.91 -2.45 -0.74
CA THR A 153 33.39 -1.15 -1.18
C THR A 153 34.39 -0.02 -0.90
N SER A 154 34.12 1.15 -1.42
CA SER A 154 34.89 2.36 -1.16
C SER A 154 34.04 3.59 -1.49
N ASN A 155 34.59 4.80 -1.35
CA ASN A 155 33.92 6.03 -1.75
C ASN A 155 33.43 5.98 -3.21
N ALA A 156 34.17 5.29 -4.09
CA ALA A 156 33.79 5.14 -5.51
C ALA A 156 32.46 4.37 -5.72
N THR A 157 31.99 3.62 -4.73
CA THR A 157 30.70 2.94 -4.79
C THR A 157 29.52 3.92 -4.73
N LEU A 158 29.72 5.08 -4.07
CA LEU A 158 28.68 6.10 -3.93
C LEU A 158 28.91 7.23 -4.93
N THR A 159 28.26 7.14 -6.09
CA THR A 159 28.41 8.11 -7.19
C THR A 159 27.08 8.44 -7.83
N GLY A 160 26.94 9.69 -8.34
CA GLY A 160 25.75 10.14 -9.07
C GLY A 160 24.76 10.89 -8.20
N ALA A 161 23.55 11.09 -8.73
CA ALA A 161 22.49 11.86 -8.08
C ALA A 161 21.62 10.97 -7.17
N TYR A 162 21.31 11.50 -5.99
CA TYR A 162 20.51 10.83 -4.98
C TYR A 162 19.37 11.73 -4.52
N ALA A 163 18.24 11.09 -4.19
CA ALA A 163 17.19 11.65 -3.36
C ALA A 163 17.09 10.86 -2.06
N GLY A 164 16.82 11.55 -0.97
CA GLY A 164 16.70 10.92 0.34
C GLY A 164 15.65 11.57 1.22
N THR A 165 15.36 10.90 2.32
CA THR A 165 14.43 11.37 3.34
C THR A 165 14.99 11.07 4.73
N SER A 166 14.62 11.89 5.71
CA SER A 166 14.94 11.64 7.11
C SER A 166 13.78 12.00 8.03
N ILE A 167 13.73 11.31 9.15
CA ILE A 167 12.96 11.71 10.33
C ILE A 167 13.90 11.64 11.53
N GLU A 168 13.87 12.65 12.39
CA GLU A 168 14.81 12.79 13.51
C GLU A 168 14.09 13.31 14.76
N PHE A 169 14.47 12.76 15.92
CA PHE A 169 14.01 13.16 17.25
C PHE A 169 15.22 13.55 18.09
N PRO A 170 15.68 14.80 18.03
CA PRO A 170 16.84 15.27 18.78
C PRO A 170 16.60 15.22 20.29
N ASN A 171 17.64 14.83 21.05
CA ASN A 171 17.62 14.77 22.51
C ASN A 171 16.52 13.87 23.08
N SER A 172 16.07 12.86 22.33
CA SER A 172 14.94 11.99 22.68
C SER A 172 13.64 12.75 22.97
N LEU A 173 13.51 13.94 22.44
CA LEU A 173 12.35 14.79 22.65
C LEU A 173 11.39 14.65 21.45
N PHE A 174 10.28 13.98 21.65
CA PHE A 174 9.29 13.74 20.63
C PHE A 174 8.74 15.04 20.01
N PHE A 175 8.59 16.09 20.83
CA PHE A 175 8.14 17.41 20.38
C PHE A 175 9.23 18.22 19.64
N ASN A 176 10.44 17.68 19.48
CA ASN A 176 11.49 18.29 18.65
C ASN A 176 11.64 17.60 17.29
N VAL A 177 10.65 16.82 16.87
CA VAL A 177 10.69 16.08 15.62
C VAL A 177 11.02 16.98 14.43
N LYS A 178 11.88 16.44 13.55
CA LYS A 178 12.23 17.04 12.26
C LYS A 178 12.03 15.98 11.18
N ASN A 179 11.67 16.41 9.98
CA ASN A 179 11.79 15.59 8.78
C ASN A 179 12.44 16.37 7.66
N SER A 180 13.05 15.68 6.73
CA SER A 180 13.58 16.30 5.52
C SER A 180 13.49 15.39 4.30
N PHE A 181 13.30 16.04 3.17
CA PHE A 181 13.60 15.51 1.84
C PHE A 181 14.90 16.16 1.37
N MET A 182 15.87 15.36 0.92
CA MET A 182 17.18 15.86 0.50
C MET A 182 17.54 15.40 -0.90
N ARG A 183 18.37 16.20 -1.57
CA ARG A 183 19.00 15.87 -2.85
C ARG A 183 20.48 16.21 -2.78
N PHE A 184 21.31 15.31 -3.32
CA PHE A 184 22.75 15.52 -3.43
C PHE A 184 23.33 14.76 -4.62
N SER A 185 24.56 15.12 -4.98
CA SER A 185 25.34 14.39 -5.97
C SER A 185 26.66 13.95 -5.36
N ALA A 186 26.82 12.64 -5.20
CA ALA A 186 28.06 12.06 -4.69
C ALA A 186 29.09 11.92 -5.81
N ASN A 187 30.35 12.36 -5.54
CA ASN A 187 31.40 12.41 -6.56
C ASN A 187 32.32 11.19 -6.62
N GLY A 188 32.07 10.16 -5.77
CA GLY A 188 32.94 8.98 -5.68
C GLY A 188 34.25 9.20 -4.90
N LEU A 189 34.50 10.42 -4.43
CA LEU A 189 35.75 10.81 -3.75
C LEU A 189 35.52 11.29 -2.32
N GLY A 190 34.29 11.19 -1.79
CA GLY A 190 33.96 11.56 -0.42
C GLY A 190 33.20 12.89 -0.28
N SER A 191 32.84 13.57 -1.37
CA SER A 191 32.03 14.79 -1.32
C SER A 191 30.64 14.58 -1.88
N MET A 192 29.64 15.15 -1.20
CA MET A 192 28.25 15.26 -1.67
C MET A 192 27.94 16.65 -2.23
N GLY A 193 28.93 17.55 -2.25
CA GLY A 193 28.72 18.94 -2.64
C GLY A 193 27.75 19.66 -1.70
N ALA A 194 26.90 20.49 -2.27
CA ALA A 194 25.81 21.12 -1.57
C ALA A 194 24.60 20.18 -1.50
N VAL A 195 24.19 19.78 -0.31
CA VAL A 195 22.97 19.01 -0.09
C VAL A 195 21.79 19.96 -0.02
N SER A 196 20.92 19.90 -1.03
CA SER A 196 19.65 20.65 -1.03
C SER A 196 18.65 19.90 -0.15
N ALA A 197 18.22 20.48 0.95
CA ALA A 197 17.27 19.90 1.89
C ALA A 197 16.01 20.77 1.97
N SER A 198 14.85 20.14 1.89
CA SER A 198 13.56 20.75 2.23
C SER A 198 12.94 19.96 3.37
N GLY A 199 12.54 20.64 4.44
CA GLY A 199 12.06 19.94 5.62
C GLY A 199 11.32 20.83 6.59
N GLN A 200 10.87 20.23 7.67
CA GLN A 200 10.14 20.91 8.75
C GLN A 200 10.81 20.61 10.09
N THR A 201 10.71 21.58 10.97
CA THR A 201 11.01 21.42 12.41
C THR A 201 9.85 22.01 13.20
N VAL A 202 9.58 21.50 14.38
CA VAL A 202 8.54 22.09 15.26
C VAL A 202 8.80 23.57 15.50
N GLN A 203 10.07 23.96 15.62
CA GLN A 203 10.46 25.37 15.85
C GLN A 203 10.29 26.26 14.61
N SER A 204 10.14 25.69 13.41
CA SER A 204 9.86 26.48 12.20
C SER A 204 8.41 26.96 12.11
N GLY A 205 7.56 26.66 13.10
CA GLY A 205 6.17 27.05 13.12
C GLY A 205 5.37 26.44 11.96
N LYS A 206 5.63 25.14 11.66
CA LYS A 206 4.98 24.38 10.57
C LYS A 206 5.44 24.77 9.16
N ARG A 207 6.39 25.69 9.01
CA ARG A 207 6.88 26.11 7.69
C ARG A 207 7.88 25.12 7.14
N VAL A 208 7.81 24.86 5.84
CA VAL A 208 8.83 24.14 5.11
C VAL A 208 10.06 25.04 4.94
N LEU A 209 11.20 24.58 5.47
CA LEU A 209 12.49 25.23 5.32
C LEU A 209 13.18 24.69 4.08
N LEU A 210 13.77 25.56 3.27
CA LEU A 210 14.63 25.21 2.15
C LEU A 210 16.07 25.57 2.54
N GLN A 211 16.95 24.58 2.55
CA GLN A 211 18.32 24.73 3.06
C GLN A 211 19.33 24.14 2.08
N SER A 212 20.52 24.75 2.04
CA SER A 212 21.69 24.21 1.33
C SER A 212 22.78 23.96 2.37
N ILE A 213 23.13 22.71 2.57
CA ILE A 213 24.06 22.26 3.61
C ILE A 213 25.41 21.96 2.99
N VAL A 214 26.42 22.75 3.36
CA VAL A 214 27.78 22.69 2.78
C VAL A 214 28.84 22.92 3.85
N PRO A 215 30.03 22.30 3.71
CA PRO A 215 30.37 21.18 2.82
C PRO A 215 29.86 19.86 3.42
N SER A 216 29.05 19.11 2.66
CA SER A 216 28.61 17.78 3.10
C SER A 216 29.54 16.71 2.53
N THR A 217 29.98 15.79 3.37
CA THR A 217 30.97 14.76 3.02
C THR A 217 30.52 13.36 3.40
N TYR A 218 31.16 12.35 2.83
CA TYR A 218 30.97 10.96 3.20
C TYR A 218 32.28 10.17 3.15
N SER A 219 32.32 9.06 3.87
CA SER A 219 33.37 8.05 3.76
C SER A 219 32.74 6.66 3.76
N ILE A 220 33.24 5.76 2.91
CA ILE A 220 32.76 4.39 2.79
C ILE A 220 33.92 3.43 3.05
N SER A 221 33.72 2.52 3.97
CA SER A 221 34.64 1.45 4.32
C SER A 221 34.45 0.21 3.44
N SER A 222 35.41 -0.70 3.47
CA SER A 222 35.40 -1.91 2.63
C SER A 222 34.27 -2.90 2.97
N ASP A 223 33.65 -2.79 4.14
CA ASP A 223 32.55 -3.61 4.62
C ASP A 223 31.16 -3.01 4.35
N SER A 224 31.08 -2.03 3.46
CA SER A 224 29.87 -1.26 3.11
C SER A 224 29.33 -0.36 4.24
N SER A 225 30.03 -0.25 5.37
CA SER A 225 29.73 0.77 6.37
C SER A 225 30.33 2.12 5.98
N GLY A 226 29.87 3.19 6.60
CA GLY A 226 30.42 4.51 6.32
C GLY A 226 29.86 5.58 7.23
N LEU A 227 30.23 6.81 6.91
CA LEU A 227 29.79 8.01 7.61
C LEU A 227 29.36 9.06 6.60
N MET A 228 28.22 9.70 6.84
CA MET A 228 27.81 10.94 6.18
C MET A 228 27.83 12.07 7.19
N ILE A 229 28.38 13.22 6.81
CA ILE A 229 28.53 14.39 7.68
C ILE A 229 27.75 15.55 7.07
N PHE A 230 26.80 16.06 7.85
CA PHE A 230 26.00 17.25 7.54
C PHE A 230 26.39 18.35 8.54
N PRO A 231 27.31 19.23 8.20
CA PRO A 231 27.84 20.21 9.14
C PRO A 231 26.81 21.27 9.51
N PRO A 232 26.96 21.95 10.64
CA PRO A 232 26.29 23.20 10.91
C PRO A 232 26.60 24.19 9.79
N THR A 233 25.58 24.77 9.19
CA THR A 233 25.71 25.67 8.03
C THR A 233 25.00 26.97 8.34
N GLY A 234 25.70 28.10 8.40
CA GLY A 234 25.09 29.40 8.57
C GLY A 234 24.23 29.78 7.35
N PRO A 235 23.10 30.43 7.53
CA PRO A 235 22.60 31.06 8.77
C PRO A 235 21.71 30.16 9.67
N TYR A 236 21.76 28.84 9.50
CA TYR A 236 20.90 27.93 10.23
C TYR A 236 21.42 27.67 11.64
N THR A 237 20.52 27.50 12.60
CA THR A 237 20.83 27.08 13.97
C THR A 237 20.70 25.56 14.09
N THR A 238 21.25 24.97 15.13
CA THR A 238 21.12 23.53 15.42
C THR A 238 19.65 23.10 15.59
N THR A 239 18.77 24.03 15.92
CA THR A 239 17.35 23.80 16.15
C THR A 239 16.52 23.88 14.88
N ASN A 240 16.91 24.72 13.90
CA ASN A 240 16.18 24.91 12.67
C ASN A 240 16.86 24.28 11.43
N GLN A 241 18.07 23.76 11.53
CA GLN A 241 18.65 22.97 10.45
C GLN A 241 17.94 21.62 10.39
N VAL A 242 17.38 21.30 9.23
CA VAL A 242 16.51 20.10 9.05
C VAL A 242 17.29 18.80 8.93
N LEU A 243 18.56 18.86 8.58
CA LEU A 243 19.47 17.71 8.49
C LEU A 243 20.84 18.13 9.04
N LEU A 244 21.28 17.49 10.12
CA LEU A 244 22.46 17.91 10.85
C LEU A 244 23.21 16.71 11.44
N GLY A 245 24.54 16.85 11.52
CA GLY A 245 25.44 15.98 12.28
C GLY A 245 25.87 14.73 11.51
N ASP A 246 26.53 13.85 12.25
CA ASP A 246 27.14 12.64 11.73
C ASP A 246 26.12 11.51 11.68
N LYS A 247 26.03 10.83 10.53
CA LYS A 247 25.16 9.69 10.33
C LYS A 247 26.02 8.47 9.99
N GLN A 248 26.03 7.48 10.86
CA GLN A 248 26.58 6.16 10.52
C GLN A 248 25.66 5.54 9.46
N ILE A 249 26.23 5.06 8.37
CA ILE A 249 25.48 4.55 7.24
C ILE A 249 25.95 3.16 6.82
N TYR A 250 25.07 2.49 6.08
CA TYR A 250 25.38 1.32 5.25
C TYR A 250 24.92 1.59 3.82
N ILE A 251 25.68 1.08 2.85
CA ILE A 251 25.35 1.18 1.43
C ILE A 251 25.09 -0.19 0.81
N SER A 252 24.16 -0.26 -0.13
CA SER A 252 23.96 -1.48 -0.92
C SER A 252 25.14 -1.76 -1.87
N ALA A 253 25.24 -3.00 -2.34
CA ALA A 253 26.35 -3.47 -3.17
C ALA A 253 26.66 -2.58 -4.38
N GLY A 254 25.63 -2.05 -5.05
CA GLY A 254 25.79 -1.12 -6.19
C GLY A 254 25.82 0.36 -5.82
N GLY A 255 25.73 0.70 -4.51
CA GLY A 255 25.58 2.08 -4.06
C GLY A 255 24.20 2.69 -4.36
N ASP A 256 23.24 1.91 -4.79
CA ASP A 256 21.91 2.43 -5.16
C ASP A 256 21.10 2.89 -3.93
N TYR A 257 21.41 2.34 -2.74
CA TYR A 257 20.71 2.62 -1.50
C TYR A 257 21.67 2.95 -0.38
N VAL A 258 21.30 3.92 0.44
CA VAL A 258 22.00 4.33 1.66
C VAL A 258 20.99 4.31 2.80
N ILE A 259 21.32 3.66 3.91
CA ILE A 259 20.51 3.64 5.13
C ILE A 259 21.37 3.94 6.32
N GLY A 260 20.86 4.71 7.27
CA GLY A 260 21.61 4.98 8.50
C GLY A 260 20.93 5.94 9.45
N GLY A 261 21.73 6.45 10.37
CA GLY A 261 21.31 7.42 11.36
C GLY A 261 22.40 7.72 12.37
N SER A 262 22.13 8.68 13.24
CA SER A 262 23.04 9.10 14.29
C SER A 262 23.18 8.02 15.37
N ILE A 263 24.40 7.89 15.87
CA ILE A 263 24.71 7.06 17.05
C ILE A 263 25.02 7.91 18.29
N SER A 264 24.89 9.23 18.19
CA SER A 264 25.08 10.14 19.30
C SER A 264 24.01 9.94 20.37
N GLN A 265 24.40 10.16 21.64
CA GLN A 265 23.48 10.12 22.77
C GLN A 265 22.24 10.97 22.53
N GLY A 266 21.08 10.41 22.79
CA GLY A 266 19.77 11.05 22.64
C GLY A 266 19.31 11.31 21.20
N SER A 267 20.05 10.89 20.18
CA SER A 267 19.63 11.01 18.79
C SER A 267 18.90 9.76 18.33
N HIS A 268 17.66 9.95 17.91
CA HIS A 268 16.86 8.89 17.28
C HIS A 268 16.41 9.39 15.92
N ASP A 269 17.03 8.89 14.87
CA ASP A 269 16.72 9.29 13.51
C ASP A 269 16.79 8.10 12.54
N LEU A 270 16.20 8.27 11.39
CA LEU A 270 16.36 7.40 10.24
C LEU A 270 16.65 8.27 9.03
N VAL A 271 17.75 7.97 8.35
CA VAL A 271 18.11 8.56 7.05
C VAL A 271 18.08 7.46 6.02
N PHE A 272 17.37 7.67 4.93
CA PHE A 272 17.36 6.78 3.77
C PHE A 272 17.57 7.60 2.51
N ALA A 273 18.46 7.16 1.63
CA ALA A 273 18.65 7.77 0.33
C ALA A 273 18.77 6.69 -0.76
N MET A 274 18.36 7.03 -1.96
CA MET A 274 18.43 6.17 -3.14
C MET A 274 18.95 6.95 -4.34
N ARG A 275 19.66 6.26 -5.21
CA ARG A 275 20.09 6.84 -6.49
C ARG A 275 18.86 7.09 -7.35
N THR A 276 18.76 8.30 -7.91
CA THR A 276 17.61 8.69 -8.74
C THR A 276 17.78 8.22 -10.18
N LEU A 277 16.67 8.23 -10.92
CA LEU A 277 16.70 7.97 -12.35
C LEU A 277 17.59 9.02 -13.06
N PRO A 278 18.44 8.60 -14.01
CA PRO A 278 19.04 9.54 -14.93
C PRO A 278 17.91 10.15 -15.78
N ALA A 279 18.08 11.36 -16.25
CA ALA A 279 17.14 12.19 -17.01
C ALA A 279 16.05 11.44 -17.82
N ALA A 280 14.90 12.11 -18.09
CA ALA A 280 13.73 11.62 -18.84
C ALA A 280 12.74 10.69 -18.07
N ALA A 281 12.72 10.76 -16.75
CA ALA A 281 11.66 10.12 -15.96
C ALA A 281 10.28 10.73 -16.29
N THR A 282 9.26 9.89 -16.25
CA THR A 282 7.86 10.25 -16.49
C THR A 282 6.96 9.52 -15.49
N ALA A 283 5.69 9.85 -15.46
CA ALA A 283 4.72 9.12 -14.64
C ALA A 283 4.72 7.59 -14.87
N LYS A 284 5.09 7.13 -16.09
CA LYS A 284 5.18 5.71 -16.43
C LYS A 284 6.25 4.95 -15.66
N ASN A 285 7.25 5.63 -15.09
CA ASN A 285 8.30 5.00 -14.30
C ASN A 285 7.76 4.53 -12.92
N PHE A 286 6.71 5.15 -12.40
CA PHE A 286 6.03 4.66 -11.21
C PHE A 286 4.82 3.83 -11.64
N ASN A 287 5.06 2.54 -11.86
CA ASN A 287 4.08 1.59 -12.36
C ASN A 287 4.28 0.22 -11.72
N GLY A 288 3.16 -0.43 -11.39
CA GLY A 288 3.11 -1.74 -10.77
C GLY A 288 2.90 -1.67 -9.27
N LEU A 289 3.14 -2.80 -8.60
CA LEU A 289 2.82 -2.98 -7.20
C LEU A 289 4.06 -2.77 -6.33
N TYR A 290 3.90 -1.93 -5.32
CA TYR A 290 4.92 -1.65 -4.30
C TYR A 290 4.37 -1.97 -2.92
N TYR A 291 5.23 -2.36 -2.00
CA TYR A 291 4.98 -2.35 -0.58
C TYR A 291 5.56 -1.10 0.04
N GLY A 292 4.78 -0.39 0.84
CA GLY A 292 5.20 0.79 1.56
C GLY A 292 5.12 0.62 3.06
N ALA A 293 6.06 1.22 3.77
CA ALA A 293 5.98 1.41 5.21
C ALA A 293 6.44 2.81 5.56
N GLY A 294 5.98 3.32 6.70
CA GLY A 294 6.33 4.66 7.12
C GLY A 294 6.11 4.91 8.60
N LEU A 295 6.74 5.97 9.04
CA LEU A 295 6.60 6.53 10.37
C LEU A 295 6.16 7.98 10.24
N LYS A 296 5.14 8.35 11.03
CA LYS A 296 4.54 9.67 10.99
C LYS A 296 4.37 10.21 12.40
N VAL A 297 4.57 11.50 12.55
CA VAL A 297 4.16 12.28 13.72
C VAL A 297 3.22 13.38 13.26
N GLU A 298 2.05 13.44 13.83
CA GLU A 298 1.05 14.47 13.54
C GLU A 298 0.43 14.96 14.84
N GLN A 299 0.39 16.28 15.06
CA GLN A 299 -0.12 16.88 16.29
C GLN A 299 0.46 16.23 17.56
N SER A 300 1.78 15.99 17.57
CA SER A 300 2.51 15.32 18.66
C SER A 300 2.04 13.88 18.96
N ARG A 301 1.47 13.18 17.99
CA ARG A 301 1.06 11.77 18.10
C ARG A 301 1.80 10.93 17.08
N PRO A 302 2.42 9.81 17.47
CA PRO A 302 3.05 8.90 16.53
C PRO A 302 2.02 8.03 15.84
N SER A 303 2.30 7.67 14.61
CA SER A 303 1.67 6.57 13.89
C SER A 303 2.69 5.88 13.00
N SER A 304 2.53 4.59 12.80
CA SER A 304 3.25 3.83 11.79
C SER A 304 2.25 3.18 10.84
N PHE A 305 2.70 2.91 9.64
CA PHE A 305 1.84 2.23 8.68
C PHE A 305 2.62 1.27 7.81
N SER A 306 1.89 0.29 7.30
CA SER A 306 2.33 -0.62 6.26
C SER A 306 1.20 -0.83 5.26
N GLY A 307 1.54 -1.11 4.00
CA GLY A 307 0.51 -1.33 3.00
C GLY A 307 1.06 -1.52 1.60
N ALA A 308 0.15 -1.56 0.64
CA ALA A 308 0.46 -1.70 -0.77
C ALA A 308 0.11 -0.43 -1.54
N VAL A 309 0.89 -0.17 -2.56
CA VAL A 309 0.70 0.93 -3.51
C VAL A 309 0.64 0.35 -4.90
N ASN A 310 -0.51 0.39 -5.53
CA ASN A 310 -0.65 0.06 -6.94
C ASN A 310 -0.49 1.33 -7.76
N ALA A 311 0.69 1.55 -8.30
CA ALA A 311 1.00 2.69 -9.15
C ALA A 311 0.57 2.40 -10.59
N LEU A 312 -0.19 3.31 -11.20
CA LEU A 312 -0.83 3.06 -12.49
C LEU A 312 -0.01 3.54 -13.69
N GLY A 313 1.10 4.23 -13.46
CA GLY A 313 1.91 4.83 -14.55
C GLY A 313 1.24 6.03 -15.23
N THR A 314 0.12 6.52 -14.69
CA THR A 314 -0.72 7.57 -15.30
C THR A 314 -0.78 8.86 -14.50
N GLY A 315 0.00 8.98 -13.42
CA GLY A 315 -0.10 10.06 -12.45
C GLY A 315 -1.03 9.77 -11.27
N LYS A 316 -1.56 8.53 -11.20
CA LYS A 316 -2.40 8.07 -10.09
C LYS A 316 -1.87 6.77 -9.49
N ALA A 317 -1.99 6.65 -8.17
CA ALA A 317 -1.66 5.45 -7.42
C ALA A 317 -2.76 5.12 -6.40
N VAL A 318 -3.14 3.86 -6.34
CA VAL A 318 -4.10 3.35 -5.34
C VAL A 318 -3.32 2.86 -4.14
N TRP A 319 -3.58 3.45 -2.99
CA TRP A 319 -3.00 3.08 -1.71
C TRP A 319 -3.99 2.28 -0.89
N SER A 320 -3.53 1.17 -0.35
CA SER A 320 -4.23 0.43 0.69
C SER A 320 -3.27 0.24 1.84
N ARG A 321 -3.56 0.84 2.97
CA ARG A 321 -2.66 0.86 4.12
C ARG A 321 -3.39 0.57 5.42
N ARG A 322 -2.70 -0.12 6.30
CA ARG A 322 -3.01 -0.20 7.71
C ARG A 322 -2.19 0.84 8.45
N VAL A 323 -2.85 1.70 9.18
CA VAL A 323 -2.22 2.73 10.01
C VAL A 323 -2.41 2.34 11.46
N ARG A 324 -1.31 2.18 12.18
CA ARG A 324 -1.30 2.04 13.62
C ARG A 324 -1.37 3.42 14.25
N GLN A 325 -2.35 3.65 15.09
CA GLN A 325 -2.53 4.86 15.90
C GLN A 325 -2.62 4.45 17.37
N PRO A 326 -2.42 5.38 18.33
CA PRO A 326 -2.59 5.05 19.75
C PRO A 326 -3.97 4.46 20.10
N GLU A 327 -5.00 4.84 19.35
CA GLU A 327 -6.38 4.37 19.54
C GLU A 327 -6.64 2.99 18.91
N GLY A 328 -5.72 2.47 18.09
CA GLY A 328 -5.84 1.20 17.39
C GLY A 328 -5.44 1.27 15.93
N ASN A 329 -5.72 0.19 15.19
CA ASN A 329 -5.43 0.12 13.77
C ASN A 329 -6.60 0.68 12.95
N VAL A 330 -6.27 1.45 11.93
CA VAL A 330 -7.22 1.97 10.93
C VAL A 330 -6.78 1.51 9.55
N ASP A 331 -7.66 0.82 8.84
CA ASP A 331 -7.43 0.45 7.44
C ASP A 331 -8.05 1.49 6.52
N SER A 332 -7.32 1.90 5.51
CA SER A 332 -7.78 2.90 4.54
C SER A 332 -7.31 2.58 3.13
N THR A 333 -8.16 2.89 2.17
CA THR A 333 -7.82 2.87 0.74
C THR A 333 -8.11 4.26 0.15
N ALA A 334 -7.18 4.77 -0.63
CA ALA A 334 -7.32 6.05 -1.30
C ALA A 334 -6.61 6.04 -2.65
N ILE A 335 -7.10 6.83 -3.59
CA ILE A 335 -6.35 7.20 -4.79
C ILE A 335 -5.63 8.50 -4.51
N ASN A 336 -4.37 8.50 -4.85
CA ASN A 336 -3.50 9.66 -4.71
C ASN A 336 -2.94 10.07 -6.06
N ASP A 337 -2.91 11.36 -6.30
CA ASP A 337 -2.21 11.91 -7.44
C ASP A 337 -0.71 11.98 -7.17
N TYR A 338 0.09 11.70 -8.19
CA TYR A 338 1.53 11.89 -8.16
C TYR A 338 2.02 12.56 -9.43
N SER A 339 3.14 13.24 -9.33
CA SER A 339 3.88 13.78 -10.46
C SER A 339 5.34 13.32 -10.39
N ILE A 340 5.97 13.14 -11.55
CA ILE A 340 7.40 12.85 -11.66
C ILE A 340 8.00 13.79 -12.70
N ASN A 341 9.01 14.54 -12.28
CA ASN A 341 9.81 15.37 -13.16
C ASN A 341 10.88 14.51 -13.87
N PRO A 342 11.50 15.00 -14.95
CA PRO A 342 12.51 14.24 -15.70
C PRO A 342 13.69 13.71 -14.88
N ASP A 343 13.97 14.29 -13.72
CA ASP A 343 15.04 13.88 -12.79
C ASP A 343 14.60 12.83 -11.76
N GLY A 344 13.39 12.26 -11.90
CA GLY A 344 12.84 11.24 -11.02
C GLY A 344 12.28 11.75 -9.68
N VAL A 345 12.25 13.07 -9.50
CA VAL A 345 11.69 13.72 -8.28
C VAL A 345 10.37 14.40 -8.64
N GLY A 346 9.44 14.45 -7.70
CA GLY A 346 8.13 15.03 -7.94
C GLY A 346 7.32 15.21 -6.66
N SER A 347 6.04 14.95 -6.78
CA SER A 347 5.09 14.98 -5.67
C SER A 347 4.25 13.73 -5.61
N LEU A 348 3.86 13.35 -4.41
CA LEU A 348 2.84 12.36 -4.13
C LEU A 348 1.83 13.02 -3.18
N MET A 349 0.63 13.29 -3.67
CA MET A 349 -0.26 14.24 -3.01
C MET A 349 0.46 15.60 -2.82
N THR A 350 0.53 16.08 -1.58
CA THR A 350 1.24 17.31 -1.19
C THR A 350 2.68 17.06 -0.73
N ASN A 351 3.10 15.78 -0.64
CA ASN A 351 4.41 15.39 -0.14
C ASN A 351 5.47 15.40 -1.24
N ARG A 352 6.73 15.63 -0.88
CA ARG A 352 7.85 15.39 -1.77
C ARG A 352 7.97 13.89 -2.06
N PHE A 353 8.28 13.57 -3.30
CA PHE A 353 8.35 12.20 -3.79
C PHE A 353 9.57 12.02 -4.70
N ALA A 354 10.15 10.84 -4.67
CA ALA A 354 11.16 10.44 -5.66
C ALA A 354 11.04 8.95 -5.98
N ILE A 355 11.45 8.61 -7.19
CA ILE A 355 11.58 7.23 -7.65
C ILE A 355 13.06 6.89 -7.90
N GLY A 356 13.48 5.71 -7.44
CA GLY A 356 14.84 5.24 -7.56
C GLY A 356 15.17 4.67 -8.93
N VAL A 357 16.46 4.52 -9.20
CA VAL A 357 16.98 3.81 -10.35
C VAL A 357 16.32 2.44 -10.48
N ASN A 358 16.06 1.99 -11.72
CA ASN A 358 15.34 0.75 -12.02
C ASN A 358 13.85 0.71 -11.62
N ASN A 359 13.27 1.81 -11.16
CA ASN A 359 11.85 1.89 -10.75
C ASN A 359 11.47 0.92 -9.61
N ASN A 360 12.45 0.48 -8.82
CA ASN A 360 12.27 -0.56 -7.81
C ASN A 360 11.92 -0.01 -6.43
N LEU A 361 12.12 1.28 -6.23
CA LEU A 361 11.92 1.98 -4.97
C LEU A 361 11.27 3.32 -5.20
N PHE A 362 10.49 3.74 -4.22
CA PHE A 362 10.12 5.14 -4.06
C PHE A 362 10.33 5.59 -2.61
N LEU A 363 10.47 6.88 -2.43
CA LEU A 363 10.40 7.52 -1.13
C LEU A 363 9.46 8.73 -1.18
N SER A 364 8.87 9.04 -0.05
CA SER A 364 8.09 10.26 0.12
C SER A 364 8.35 10.84 1.50
N CYS A 365 8.29 12.16 1.58
CA CYS A 365 8.49 12.90 2.82
C CYS A 365 7.37 13.92 2.97
N GLY A 366 6.76 13.95 4.14
CA GLY A 366 5.69 14.88 4.50
C GLY A 366 6.17 16.32 4.62
N THR A 367 6.72 16.86 3.56
CA THR A 367 7.06 18.29 3.46
C THR A 367 5.98 18.98 2.62
N SER A 368 4.80 19.07 3.18
CA SER A 368 3.69 19.80 2.56
C SER A 368 4.03 21.28 2.41
N PHE A 369 3.72 21.87 1.25
CA PHE A 369 3.79 23.34 1.07
C PHE A 369 2.67 24.08 1.84
N VAL A 370 1.79 23.34 2.49
CA VAL A 370 0.72 23.84 3.33
C VAL A 370 1.14 23.66 4.79
N ASP A 371 0.95 24.64 5.62
CA ASP A 371 1.23 24.61 7.05
C ASP A 371 0.59 23.39 7.71
N SER A 372 1.37 22.36 8.01
CA SER A 372 0.88 21.13 8.63
C SER A 372 1.89 20.60 9.65
N ASP A 373 1.38 20.12 10.79
CA ASP A 373 2.18 19.37 11.78
C ASP A 373 2.40 17.92 11.36
N ASN A 374 2.72 17.68 10.08
CA ASN A 374 2.85 16.35 9.52
C ASN A 374 4.32 16.03 9.23
N TYR A 375 4.95 15.28 10.13
CA TYR A 375 6.31 14.77 9.98
C TYR A 375 6.25 13.31 9.55
N GLU A 376 6.28 13.06 8.26
CA GLU A 376 6.10 11.73 7.69
C GLU A 376 7.29 11.33 6.83
N VAL A 377 7.69 10.08 6.94
CA VAL A 377 8.63 9.40 6.05
C VAL A 377 8.00 8.12 5.55
N ILE A 378 7.98 7.95 4.24
CA ILE A 378 7.49 6.76 3.56
C ILE A 378 8.59 6.21 2.68
N ILE A 379 8.78 4.89 2.74
CA ILE A 379 9.65 4.15 1.83
C ILE A 379 8.83 3.03 1.23
N GLY A 380 8.96 2.82 -0.06
CA GLY A 380 8.25 1.75 -0.75
C GLY A 380 9.15 0.98 -1.69
N VAL A 381 9.00 -0.34 -1.69
CA VAL A 381 9.78 -1.28 -2.50
C VAL A 381 8.87 -2.01 -3.47
N LYS A 382 9.27 -2.08 -4.73
CA LYS A 382 8.53 -2.84 -5.75
C LYS A 382 8.57 -4.32 -5.42
N THR A 383 7.44 -4.99 -5.58
CA THR A 383 7.41 -6.44 -5.47
C THR A 383 8.33 -7.05 -6.53
N ARG A 384 9.06 -8.10 -6.14
CA ARG A 384 9.91 -8.81 -7.13
C ARG A 384 9.03 -9.48 -8.17
N ASP A 385 9.47 -9.39 -9.42
CA ASP A 385 8.98 -10.27 -10.47
C ASP A 385 9.51 -11.68 -10.21
N LEU A 386 8.63 -12.66 -10.15
CA LEU A 386 8.94 -14.01 -9.72
C LEU A 386 8.72 -14.98 -10.91
N SER A 387 9.61 -15.87 -11.29
CA SER A 387 9.47 -16.86 -12.38
C SER A 387 9.73 -18.28 -11.89
N GLY A 388 8.83 -19.23 -12.20
CA GLY A 388 8.91 -20.64 -11.85
C GLY A 388 7.89 -21.46 -12.61
N THR A 389 7.99 -22.80 -12.55
CA THR A 389 7.07 -23.73 -13.24
C THR A 389 5.82 -24.07 -12.42
N ALA A 390 5.79 -23.75 -11.13
CA ALA A 390 4.62 -23.92 -10.26
C ALA A 390 3.68 -22.72 -10.34
N PRO A 391 2.37 -22.90 -10.13
CA PRO A 391 1.45 -21.79 -10.03
C PRO A 391 1.85 -20.88 -8.86
N PHE A 392 1.93 -19.60 -9.13
CA PHE A 392 2.29 -18.60 -8.13
C PHE A 392 1.21 -17.54 -8.03
N LEU A 393 0.59 -17.44 -6.86
CA LEU A 393 -0.36 -16.39 -6.53
C LEU A 393 0.40 -15.19 -5.96
N ASN A 394 0.35 -14.05 -6.65
CA ASN A 394 0.96 -12.84 -6.14
C ASN A 394 0.22 -12.40 -4.86
N PRO A 395 0.90 -12.28 -3.74
CA PRO A 395 0.27 -11.94 -2.46
C PRO A 395 -0.31 -10.54 -2.39
N ALA A 396 0.22 -9.65 -3.19
CA ALA A 396 -0.35 -8.35 -3.39
C ALA A 396 -1.31 -8.32 -4.60
N GLY A 397 -1.54 -9.48 -5.21
CA GLY A 397 -2.40 -9.64 -6.37
C GLY A 397 -3.76 -10.24 -6.05
N VAL A 398 -4.14 -10.40 -4.79
CA VAL A 398 -5.51 -10.77 -4.42
C VAL A 398 -6.25 -9.50 -4.05
N LEU A 399 -7.06 -9.02 -4.99
CA LEU A 399 -7.66 -7.70 -4.96
C LEU A 399 -9.19 -7.80 -4.94
N ASN A 400 -9.85 -6.74 -4.50
CA ASN A 400 -11.28 -6.58 -4.73
C ASN A 400 -11.52 -6.51 -6.26
N GLY A 401 -12.39 -7.36 -6.80
CA GLY A 401 -12.60 -7.50 -8.24
C GLY A 401 -13.26 -6.30 -8.92
N ALA A 402 -13.73 -5.33 -8.18
CA ALA A 402 -14.33 -4.10 -8.71
C ALA A 402 -13.41 -2.88 -8.56
N SER A 403 -12.92 -2.64 -7.36
CA SER A 403 -12.09 -1.47 -7.06
C SER A 403 -10.60 -1.70 -7.34
N PHE A 404 -10.18 -2.96 -7.50
CA PHE A 404 -8.77 -3.35 -7.53
C PHE A 404 -7.97 -2.80 -6.35
N ALA A 405 -8.67 -2.59 -5.22
CA ALA A 405 -8.04 -2.15 -3.99
C ALA A 405 -6.98 -3.16 -3.56
N PRO A 406 -5.75 -2.72 -3.33
CA PRO A 406 -4.59 -3.58 -3.13
C PRO A 406 -4.56 -4.22 -1.74
N VAL A 407 -3.52 -5.01 -1.52
CA VAL A 407 -3.22 -5.75 -0.28
C VAL A 407 -3.37 -4.88 0.95
N GLY A 408 -4.02 -5.44 1.96
CA GLY A 408 -4.40 -4.75 3.18
C GLY A 408 -5.91 -4.49 3.27
N ASN A 409 -6.61 -4.47 2.13
CA ASN A 409 -8.06 -4.50 2.16
C ASN A 409 -8.53 -5.90 2.53
N PRO A 410 -9.49 -6.01 3.45
CA PRO A 410 -10.09 -7.29 3.78
C PRO A 410 -10.87 -7.85 2.59
N ILE A 411 -10.96 -9.18 2.53
CA ILE A 411 -11.97 -9.84 1.71
C ILE A 411 -13.26 -9.97 2.51
N ALA A 412 -14.40 -9.97 1.81
CA ALA A 412 -15.72 -10.11 2.43
C ALA A 412 -16.51 -11.26 1.79
N PRO A 413 -17.40 -11.93 2.53
CA PRO A 413 -18.28 -12.96 1.99
C PRO A 413 -19.04 -12.47 0.76
N GLY A 414 -19.13 -13.29 -0.28
CA GLY A 414 -19.80 -12.96 -1.55
C GLY A 414 -19.08 -11.94 -2.45
N GLN A 415 -17.89 -11.49 -2.07
CA GLN A 415 -17.08 -10.56 -2.86
C GLN A 415 -16.46 -11.24 -4.08
N PHE A 416 -16.47 -10.58 -5.23
CA PHE A 416 -15.57 -10.95 -6.33
C PHE A 416 -14.13 -10.58 -5.95
N MET A 417 -13.24 -11.55 -6.13
CA MET A 417 -11.80 -11.36 -6.06
C MET A 417 -11.20 -11.39 -7.47
N ALA A 418 -10.25 -10.50 -7.74
CA ALA A 418 -9.31 -10.63 -8.84
C ALA A 418 -7.99 -11.14 -8.27
N LEU A 419 -7.52 -12.29 -8.74
CA LEU A 419 -6.29 -12.92 -8.34
C LEU A 419 -5.29 -12.82 -9.48
N PHE A 420 -4.12 -12.24 -9.21
CA PHE A 420 -3.03 -12.08 -10.18
C PHE A 420 -1.82 -12.92 -9.77
N GLY A 421 -1.11 -13.45 -10.77
CA GLY A 421 0.06 -14.28 -10.52
C GLY A 421 0.64 -14.83 -11.82
N THR A 422 1.37 -15.94 -11.73
CA THR A 422 1.96 -16.62 -12.89
C THR A 422 1.65 -18.12 -12.84
N GLY A 423 1.45 -18.70 -14.02
CA GLY A 423 1.10 -20.12 -14.10
C GLY A 423 -0.24 -20.47 -13.45
N LEU A 424 -1.15 -19.49 -13.31
CA LEU A 424 -2.43 -19.65 -12.61
C LEU A 424 -3.47 -20.44 -13.41
N GLY A 425 -3.20 -20.72 -14.67
CA GLY A 425 -4.15 -21.44 -15.51
C GLY A 425 -3.74 -21.51 -16.99
N PRO A 426 -4.70 -21.83 -17.88
CA PRO A 426 -4.43 -21.99 -19.30
C PRO A 426 -4.03 -20.67 -19.98
N ALA A 427 -3.24 -20.79 -21.07
CA ALA A 427 -2.85 -19.64 -21.89
C ALA A 427 -4.08 -19.00 -22.59
N THR A 428 -5.02 -19.81 -23.02
CA THR A 428 -6.31 -19.34 -23.56
C THR A 428 -7.29 -19.14 -22.40
N PRO A 429 -7.80 -17.94 -22.18
CA PRO A 429 -8.74 -17.67 -21.09
C PRO A 429 -10.03 -18.50 -21.20
N VAL A 430 -10.54 -18.94 -20.05
CA VAL A 430 -11.82 -19.66 -19.93
C VAL A 430 -12.77 -18.86 -19.04
N ILE A 431 -14.04 -18.78 -19.45
CA ILE A 431 -15.10 -18.04 -18.75
C ILE A 431 -16.25 -18.99 -18.46
N ALA A 432 -16.79 -18.89 -17.25
CA ALA A 432 -17.99 -19.65 -16.85
C ALA A 432 -19.26 -18.78 -16.86
N ALA A 433 -20.39 -19.41 -17.09
CA ALA A 433 -21.70 -18.84 -16.82
C ALA A 433 -22.16 -19.25 -15.40
N ALA A 434 -23.04 -18.45 -14.79
CA ALA A 434 -23.66 -18.84 -13.52
C ALA A 434 -24.63 -20.05 -13.71
N PRO A 435 -24.67 -21.00 -12.78
CA PRO A 435 -23.91 -21.05 -11.52
C PRO A 435 -22.41 -21.31 -11.75
N PHE A 436 -21.57 -20.51 -11.10
CA PHE A 436 -20.12 -20.61 -11.28
C PHE A 436 -19.58 -21.91 -10.69
N PRO A 437 -18.77 -22.66 -11.43
CA PRO A 437 -18.20 -23.93 -10.96
C PRO A 437 -17.09 -23.68 -9.93
N SER A 438 -16.80 -24.67 -9.09
CA SER A 438 -15.68 -24.68 -8.16
C SER A 438 -14.33 -25.01 -8.83
N SER A 439 -14.33 -25.39 -10.10
CA SER A 439 -13.13 -25.62 -10.93
C SER A 439 -13.41 -25.18 -12.36
N LEU A 440 -12.45 -24.49 -12.96
CA LEU A 440 -12.56 -23.94 -14.31
C LEU A 440 -11.23 -24.05 -15.04
N GLY A 441 -11.23 -24.64 -16.25
CA GLY A 441 -10.01 -24.78 -17.06
C GLY A 441 -8.88 -25.58 -16.38
N GLY A 442 -9.21 -26.56 -15.53
CA GLY A 442 -8.22 -27.33 -14.77
C GLY A 442 -7.69 -26.63 -13.51
N VAL A 443 -8.31 -25.51 -13.13
CA VAL A 443 -7.90 -24.70 -11.98
C VAL A 443 -9.00 -24.69 -10.93
N SER A 444 -8.63 -24.65 -9.66
CA SER A 444 -9.53 -24.37 -8.54
C SER A 444 -8.91 -23.36 -7.59
N VAL A 445 -9.75 -22.62 -6.91
CA VAL A 445 -9.37 -21.67 -5.86
C VAL A 445 -10.03 -22.09 -4.56
N SER A 446 -9.32 -22.03 -3.46
CA SER A 446 -9.89 -22.19 -2.14
C SER A 446 -9.66 -20.95 -1.27
N VAL A 447 -10.66 -20.60 -0.47
CA VAL A 447 -10.61 -19.55 0.53
C VAL A 447 -10.95 -20.19 1.87
N GLN A 448 -10.03 -20.12 2.83
CA GLN A 448 -10.21 -20.77 4.14
C GLN A 448 -10.51 -22.29 4.01
N GLY A 449 -9.89 -22.95 3.02
CA GLY A 449 -10.13 -24.36 2.69
C GLY A 449 -11.46 -24.65 1.98
N ARG A 450 -12.31 -23.63 1.73
CA ARG A 450 -13.60 -23.77 1.02
C ARG A 450 -13.43 -23.50 -0.47
N PRO A 451 -14.04 -24.29 -1.36
CA PRO A 451 -14.00 -24.03 -2.79
C PRO A 451 -14.62 -22.66 -3.13
N ALA A 452 -13.90 -21.86 -3.88
CA ALA A 452 -14.38 -20.56 -4.38
C ALA A 452 -15.00 -20.73 -5.76
N PRO A 453 -16.24 -20.27 -6.02
CA PRO A 453 -16.83 -20.27 -7.35
C PRO A 453 -16.03 -19.42 -8.33
N MET A 454 -15.74 -19.96 -9.50
CA MET A 454 -14.83 -19.35 -10.48
C MET A 454 -15.59 -18.82 -11.69
N TYR A 455 -15.39 -17.56 -11.99
CA TYR A 455 -15.95 -16.90 -13.17
C TYR A 455 -14.99 -16.91 -14.36
N PHE A 456 -13.70 -16.63 -14.11
CA PHE A 456 -12.69 -16.45 -15.15
C PHE A 456 -11.37 -17.06 -14.73
N VAL A 457 -10.64 -17.65 -15.66
CA VAL A 457 -9.27 -18.13 -15.46
C VAL A 457 -8.42 -17.93 -16.70
N SER A 458 -7.20 -17.47 -16.50
CA SER A 458 -6.12 -17.38 -17.49
C SER A 458 -4.78 -17.72 -16.83
N ASN A 459 -3.71 -17.68 -17.60
CA ASN A 459 -2.36 -17.96 -17.09
C ASN A 459 -1.90 -16.98 -15.98
N ASN A 460 -2.42 -15.76 -15.97
CA ASN A 460 -1.96 -14.69 -15.07
C ASN A 460 -3.08 -14.04 -14.25
N GLN A 461 -4.34 -14.45 -14.45
CA GLN A 461 -5.48 -13.86 -13.74
C GLN A 461 -6.59 -14.88 -13.51
N ILE A 462 -7.20 -14.80 -12.32
CA ILE A 462 -8.43 -15.52 -11.98
C ILE A 462 -9.43 -14.52 -11.41
N SER A 463 -10.72 -14.70 -11.73
CA SER A 463 -11.82 -14.06 -11.01
C SER A 463 -12.66 -15.13 -10.32
N ALA A 464 -12.77 -15.02 -9.00
CA ALA A 464 -13.50 -15.97 -8.16
C ALA A 464 -14.29 -15.25 -7.06
N LEU A 465 -15.29 -15.92 -6.52
CA LEU A 465 -16.09 -15.40 -5.41
C LEU A 465 -15.54 -15.89 -4.08
N VAL A 466 -15.48 -15.01 -3.09
CA VAL A 466 -15.30 -15.39 -1.70
C VAL A 466 -16.55 -16.16 -1.24
N PRO A 467 -16.43 -17.41 -0.77
CA PRO A 467 -17.58 -18.17 -0.28
C PRO A 467 -18.32 -17.41 0.84
N PHE A 468 -19.64 -17.44 0.84
CA PHE A 468 -20.46 -16.76 1.87
C PHE A 468 -20.18 -17.27 3.30
N ALA A 469 -19.71 -18.51 3.42
CA ALA A 469 -19.34 -19.08 4.71
C ALA A 469 -17.95 -18.67 5.22
N THR A 470 -17.22 -17.80 4.52
CA THR A 470 -15.93 -17.24 4.98
C THR A 470 -16.16 -16.36 6.21
N SER A 471 -15.39 -16.58 7.27
CA SER A 471 -15.59 -15.92 8.56
C SER A 471 -14.30 -15.80 9.36
N GLY A 472 -14.34 -15.15 10.51
CA GLY A 472 -13.17 -14.90 11.35
C GLY A 472 -12.43 -13.63 10.95
N THR A 473 -11.17 -13.51 11.35
CA THR A 473 -10.34 -12.29 11.13
C THR A 473 -9.39 -12.41 9.96
N SER A 474 -9.12 -13.64 9.49
CA SER A 474 -8.22 -13.90 8.36
C SER A 474 -8.63 -15.15 7.60
N ALA A 475 -8.28 -15.20 6.33
CA ALA A 475 -8.47 -16.37 5.46
C ALA A 475 -7.27 -16.59 4.55
N GLU A 476 -6.90 -17.85 4.35
CA GLU A 476 -5.91 -18.23 3.34
C GLU A 476 -6.58 -18.41 1.99
N VAL A 477 -5.97 -17.86 0.95
CA VAL A 477 -6.32 -18.08 -0.46
C VAL A 477 -5.24 -18.93 -1.11
N VAL A 478 -5.65 -20.00 -1.78
CA VAL A 478 -4.77 -20.93 -2.49
C VAL A 478 -5.33 -21.20 -3.88
N VAL A 479 -4.49 -21.16 -4.88
CA VAL A 479 -4.80 -21.60 -6.25
C VAL A 479 -4.21 -22.97 -6.49
N LYS A 480 -4.96 -23.87 -7.11
CA LYS A 480 -4.50 -25.21 -7.50
C LYS A 480 -4.69 -25.39 -9.00
N VAL A 481 -3.61 -25.67 -9.71
CA VAL A 481 -3.60 -25.94 -11.16
C VAL A 481 -3.29 -27.41 -11.36
N GLY A 482 -4.23 -28.17 -11.86
CA GLY A 482 -4.14 -29.63 -11.86
C GLY A 482 -3.97 -30.18 -10.44
N ASN A 483 -2.80 -30.76 -10.14
CA ASN A 483 -2.48 -31.28 -8.81
C ASN A 483 -1.49 -30.40 -8.03
N VAL A 484 -1.04 -29.27 -8.58
CA VAL A 484 -0.03 -28.42 -7.99
C VAL A 484 -0.68 -27.21 -7.32
N GLU A 485 -0.43 -27.01 -6.04
CA GLU A 485 -0.89 -25.83 -5.29
C GLU A 485 0.10 -24.66 -5.45
N SER A 486 -0.45 -23.46 -5.48
CA SER A 486 0.31 -22.22 -5.35
C SER A 486 0.80 -22.01 -3.91
N ASN A 487 1.59 -20.97 -3.71
CA ASN A 487 1.78 -20.40 -2.38
C ASN A 487 0.44 -19.97 -1.76
N ARG A 488 0.40 -19.92 -0.43
CA ARG A 488 -0.73 -19.49 0.37
C ARG A 488 -0.66 -17.98 0.62
N VAL A 489 -1.75 -17.28 0.39
CA VAL A 489 -1.86 -15.84 0.65
C VAL A 489 -2.89 -15.62 1.75
N THR A 490 -2.44 -15.10 2.89
CA THR A 490 -3.33 -14.79 4.02
C THR A 490 -3.80 -13.35 3.92
N LEU A 491 -5.11 -13.17 3.97
CA LEU A 491 -5.79 -11.87 3.89
C LEU A 491 -6.65 -11.64 5.13
N PRO A 492 -6.81 -10.38 5.57
CA PRO A 492 -7.82 -10.06 6.57
C PRO A 492 -9.23 -10.32 6.01
N VAL A 493 -10.14 -10.70 6.89
CA VAL A 493 -11.55 -10.91 6.57
C VAL A 493 -12.38 -9.85 7.30
N SER A 494 -13.34 -9.29 6.60
CA SER A 494 -14.30 -8.34 7.14
C SER A 494 -15.72 -8.74 6.75
N ARG A 495 -16.71 -8.21 7.45
CA ARG A 495 -18.13 -8.44 7.11
C ARG A 495 -18.46 -7.84 5.74
N THR A 496 -17.88 -6.70 5.42
CA THR A 496 -18.03 -6.01 4.15
C THR A 496 -16.70 -5.44 3.68
N SER A 497 -16.51 -5.35 2.37
CA SER A 497 -15.39 -4.70 1.71
C SER A 497 -15.85 -4.19 0.34
N PRO A 498 -16.68 -3.12 0.31
CA PRO A 498 -17.30 -2.66 -0.92
C PRO A 498 -16.27 -2.17 -1.94
N GLY A 499 -16.49 -2.51 -3.19
CA GLY A 499 -15.77 -1.96 -4.33
C GLY A 499 -16.75 -1.70 -5.45
N ILE A 500 -16.82 -0.45 -5.92
CA ILE A 500 -17.67 -0.06 -7.04
C ILE A 500 -16.93 -0.35 -8.36
N TYR A 501 -17.63 -0.96 -9.31
CA TYR A 501 -17.09 -1.12 -10.67
C TYR A 501 -16.96 0.23 -11.36
N SER A 502 -15.89 0.42 -12.11
CA SER A 502 -15.66 1.65 -12.90
C SER A 502 -15.83 1.39 -14.40
N ASN A 503 -16.24 2.40 -15.15
CA ASN A 503 -16.37 2.32 -16.61
C ASN A 503 -15.02 2.08 -17.31
N SER A 504 -13.93 2.51 -16.69
CA SER A 504 -12.55 2.29 -17.16
C SER A 504 -12.01 0.90 -16.79
N GLN A 505 -12.74 0.10 -16.03
CA GLN A 505 -12.39 -1.26 -15.61
C GLN A 505 -11.06 -1.34 -14.82
N ASN A 506 -10.68 -0.26 -14.17
CA ASN A 506 -9.47 -0.14 -13.35
C ASN A 506 -9.77 0.24 -11.89
N GLY A 507 -11.05 0.22 -11.51
CA GLY A 507 -11.52 0.50 -10.15
C GLY A 507 -11.60 1.98 -9.78
N ILE A 508 -11.27 2.90 -10.69
CA ILE A 508 -11.22 4.34 -10.41
C ILE A 508 -11.94 5.15 -11.49
N GLY A 509 -12.30 6.37 -11.14
CA GLY A 509 -12.89 7.30 -12.09
C GLY A 509 -14.41 7.21 -12.16
N SER A 510 -14.98 7.27 -13.35
CA SER A 510 -16.43 7.18 -13.54
C SER A 510 -16.95 5.80 -13.13
N GLY A 511 -17.84 5.75 -12.14
CA GLY A 511 -18.45 4.50 -11.67
C GLY A 511 -19.31 3.83 -12.75
N ALA A 512 -19.41 2.50 -12.71
CA ALA A 512 -20.36 1.74 -13.51
C ALA A 512 -21.77 1.92 -12.90
N ILE A 513 -22.38 3.06 -13.20
CA ILE A 513 -23.65 3.52 -12.67
C ILE A 513 -24.63 3.64 -13.81
N LEU A 514 -25.82 3.09 -13.63
CA LEU A 514 -26.89 3.16 -14.61
C LEU A 514 -28.02 4.08 -14.12
N LYS A 515 -28.71 4.70 -15.06
CA LYS A 515 -30.00 5.34 -14.81
C LYS A 515 -31.10 4.28 -14.70
N ALA A 516 -32.30 4.72 -14.35
CA ALA A 516 -33.47 3.85 -14.26
C ALA A 516 -33.85 3.18 -15.60
N ASP A 517 -33.49 3.77 -16.74
CA ASP A 517 -33.66 3.22 -18.08
C ASP A 517 -32.51 2.28 -18.53
N PHE A 518 -31.61 1.93 -17.60
CA PHE A 518 -30.40 1.14 -17.81
C PHE A 518 -29.34 1.78 -18.74
N SER A 519 -29.48 3.04 -19.08
CA SER A 519 -28.41 3.76 -19.78
C SER A 519 -27.26 4.10 -18.82
N ILE A 520 -26.02 4.00 -19.31
CA ILE A 520 -24.83 4.27 -18.50
C ILE A 520 -24.73 5.77 -18.24
N VAL A 521 -24.48 6.15 -16.98
CA VAL A 521 -24.15 7.52 -16.60
C VAL A 521 -22.73 7.84 -17.03
N THR A 522 -22.60 8.85 -17.89
CA THR A 522 -21.32 9.37 -18.40
C THR A 522 -21.36 10.89 -18.42
N VAL A 523 -20.23 11.51 -18.74
CA VAL A 523 -20.18 12.97 -18.93
C VAL A 523 -21.12 13.45 -20.06
N SER A 524 -21.26 12.64 -21.11
CA SER A 524 -22.20 12.92 -22.24
C SER A 524 -23.65 12.49 -21.97
N ASN A 525 -23.87 11.66 -20.96
CA ASN A 525 -25.20 11.20 -20.52
C ASN A 525 -25.31 11.30 -18.98
N PRO A 526 -25.23 12.52 -18.40
CA PRO A 526 -25.24 12.69 -16.96
C PRO A 526 -26.62 12.41 -16.36
N THR A 527 -26.66 12.04 -15.07
CA THR A 527 -27.89 11.98 -14.27
C THR A 527 -28.26 13.37 -13.76
N ARG A 528 -29.40 13.51 -13.08
CA ARG A 528 -29.91 14.77 -12.52
C ARG A 528 -30.23 14.62 -11.04
N ARG A 529 -30.34 15.74 -10.35
CA ARG A 529 -30.86 15.80 -8.99
C ARG A 529 -32.28 15.22 -8.93
N GLY A 530 -32.54 14.37 -7.94
CA GLY A 530 -33.82 13.66 -7.79
C GLY A 530 -33.92 12.33 -8.54
N ASP A 531 -33.08 12.08 -9.55
CA ASP A 531 -33.05 10.81 -10.25
C ASP A 531 -32.62 9.68 -9.30
N THR A 532 -33.13 8.47 -9.55
CA THR A 532 -32.63 7.25 -8.94
C THR A 532 -31.63 6.59 -9.89
N VAL A 533 -30.48 6.24 -9.36
CA VAL A 533 -29.43 5.53 -10.10
C VAL A 533 -29.13 4.18 -9.47
N LEU A 534 -28.61 3.26 -10.28
CA LEU A 534 -28.25 1.90 -9.95
C LEU A 534 -26.72 1.82 -9.90
N VAL A 535 -26.15 1.63 -8.70
CA VAL A 535 -24.71 1.50 -8.49
C VAL A 535 -24.37 0.02 -8.41
N TYR A 536 -23.49 -0.47 -9.29
CA TYR A 536 -23.05 -1.85 -9.27
C TYR A 536 -21.69 -1.99 -8.59
N LEU A 537 -21.60 -2.98 -7.70
CA LEU A 537 -20.45 -3.16 -6.83
C LEU A 537 -20.32 -4.63 -6.41
N THR A 538 -19.25 -4.93 -5.69
CA THR A 538 -19.06 -6.21 -4.97
C THR A 538 -18.69 -5.95 -3.52
N GLY A 539 -18.76 -6.99 -2.66
CA GLY A 539 -18.24 -6.93 -1.29
C GLY A 539 -19.18 -6.31 -0.25
N LEU A 540 -20.49 -6.32 -0.45
CA LEU A 540 -21.46 -5.88 0.58
C LEU A 540 -21.77 -6.96 1.64
N GLY A 541 -21.13 -8.14 1.55
CA GLY A 541 -21.22 -9.16 2.60
C GLY A 541 -22.49 -10.02 2.56
N GLY A 542 -22.98 -10.39 3.75
CA GLY A 542 -24.07 -11.32 3.93
C GLY A 542 -25.42 -10.83 3.39
N LEU A 543 -26.29 -11.78 3.03
CA LEU A 543 -27.64 -11.56 2.50
C LEU A 543 -28.69 -12.04 3.51
N GLU A 544 -29.88 -11.41 3.51
CA GLU A 544 -31.00 -11.80 4.37
C GLU A 544 -31.48 -13.23 4.08
N THR A 545 -31.47 -13.62 2.81
CA THR A 545 -31.74 -15.00 2.40
C THR A 545 -30.45 -15.64 1.92
N ALA A 546 -30.08 -16.79 2.49
CA ALA A 546 -28.92 -17.52 2.10
C ALA A 546 -28.95 -17.85 0.59
N LEU A 547 -27.86 -17.51 -0.09
CA LEU A 547 -27.66 -17.82 -1.50
C LEU A 547 -26.52 -18.84 -1.61
N ALA A 548 -26.72 -19.89 -2.41
CA ALA A 548 -25.64 -20.83 -2.66
C ALA A 548 -24.49 -20.14 -3.43
N ASP A 549 -23.24 -20.47 -3.04
CA ASP A 549 -22.05 -19.88 -3.63
C ASP A 549 -22.06 -20.03 -5.18
N GLY A 550 -21.80 -18.95 -5.88
CA GLY A 550 -21.74 -18.92 -7.35
C GLY A 550 -23.09 -18.93 -8.07
N THR A 551 -24.23 -18.98 -7.36
CA THR A 551 -25.56 -18.95 -7.99
C THR A 551 -26.03 -17.50 -8.20
N ALA A 552 -26.80 -17.31 -9.27
CA ALA A 552 -27.46 -16.04 -9.54
C ALA A 552 -28.60 -15.79 -8.54
N SER A 553 -28.77 -14.55 -8.12
CA SER A 553 -29.93 -14.16 -7.31
C SER A 553 -31.23 -14.23 -8.10
N SER A 554 -32.37 -14.33 -7.40
CA SER A 554 -33.69 -14.35 -7.99
C SER A 554 -33.98 -13.07 -8.80
N LEU A 555 -34.67 -13.23 -9.93
CA LEU A 555 -35.20 -12.10 -10.72
C LEU A 555 -36.48 -11.50 -10.14
N THR A 556 -37.19 -12.27 -9.31
CA THR A 556 -38.50 -11.89 -8.78
C THR A 556 -38.53 -11.60 -7.30
N VAL A 557 -37.55 -12.10 -6.55
CA VAL A 557 -37.44 -11.89 -5.11
C VAL A 557 -36.13 -11.14 -4.81
N LEU A 558 -36.27 -9.93 -4.28
CA LEU A 558 -35.11 -9.11 -3.91
C LEU A 558 -34.45 -9.67 -2.65
N ASN A 559 -33.14 -9.89 -2.72
CA ASN A 559 -32.35 -10.38 -1.60
C ASN A 559 -31.44 -9.24 -1.07
N ARG A 560 -31.81 -8.70 0.07
CA ARG A 560 -31.12 -7.55 0.68
C ARG A 560 -29.89 -7.98 1.46
N ILE A 561 -28.98 -7.04 1.66
CA ILE A 561 -27.84 -7.22 2.56
C ILE A 561 -28.30 -7.20 4.02
N THR A 562 -27.54 -7.89 4.88
CA THR A 562 -27.77 -7.91 6.34
C THR A 562 -27.15 -6.74 7.07
N ASP A 563 -26.11 -6.13 6.48
CA ASP A 563 -25.44 -4.96 7.04
C ASP A 563 -26.09 -3.65 6.59
N PHE A 564 -25.79 -2.53 7.27
CA PHE A 564 -26.22 -1.24 6.76
C PHE A 564 -25.26 -0.73 5.67
N VAL A 565 -25.78 0.11 4.80
CA VAL A 565 -24.99 0.88 3.84
C VAL A 565 -25.50 2.32 3.78
N ASN A 566 -24.56 3.26 3.88
CA ASN A 566 -24.77 4.66 3.60
C ASN A 566 -24.10 5.00 2.26
N VAL A 567 -24.74 5.84 1.47
CA VAL A 567 -24.18 6.38 0.23
C VAL A 567 -24.12 7.88 0.33
N TYR A 568 -22.99 8.45 -0.06
CA TYR A 568 -22.77 9.89 -0.11
C TYR A 568 -22.46 10.31 -1.54
N ILE A 569 -23.16 11.30 -2.05
CA ILE A 569 -22.95 11.87 -3.38
C ILE A 569 -22.57 13.35 -3.20
N GLY A 570 -21.34 13.68 -3.58
CA GLY A 570 -20.78 15.01 -3.33
C GLY A 570 -20.69 15.37 -1.86
N GLY A 571 -20.45 14.37 -0.99
CA GLY A 571 -20.42 14.52 0.47
C GLY A 571 -21.79 14.57 1.15
N ILE A 572 -22.89 14.48 0.38
CA ILE A 572 -24.26 14.57 0.91
C ILE A 572 -24.83 13.15 1.05
N LYS A 573 -25.29 12.80 2.25
CA LYS A 573 -25.94 11.50 2.50
C LYS A 573 -27.18 11.37 1.61
N SER A 574 -27.24 10.26 0.89
CA SER A 574 -28.24 9.99 -0.16
C SER A 574 -29.23 8.92 0.30
N THR A 575 -30.47 8.99 -0.17
CA THR A 575 -31.50 8.00 0.16
C THR A 575 -31.27 6.72 -0.61
N VAL A 576 -30.97 5.63 0.10
CA VAL A 576 -30.85 4.28 -0.44
C VAL A 576 -32.22 3.60 -0.39
N THR A 577 -32.74 3.20 -1.54
CA THR A 577 -34.04 2.51 -1.64
C THR A 577 -33.90 0.99 -1.72
N PHE A 578 -32.76 0.51 -2.20
CA PHE A 578 -32.40 -0.90 -2.24
C PHE A 578 -30.88 -1.06 -2.09
N ALA A 579 -30.45 -2.07 -1.36
CA ALA A 579 -29.10 -2.60 -1.35
C ALA A 579 -29.16 -4.11 -1.18
N GLY A 580 -28.55 -4.86 -2.09
CA GLY A 580 -28.66 -6.33 -2.09
C GLY A 580 -27.94 -6.99 -3.25
N ALA A 581 -28.17 -8.30 -3.39
CA ALA A 581 -27.70 -9.04 -4.55
C ALA A 581 -28.38 -8.52 -5.82
N ALA A 582 -27.62 -8.23 -6.86
CA ALA A 582 -28.15 -7.76 -8.14
C ALA A 582 -28.99 -8.87 -8.79
N PRO A 583 -30.29 -8.63 -9.09
CA PRO A 583 -31.17 -9.67 -9.59
C PRO A 583 -30.68 -10.32 -10.88
N GLY A 584 -30.64 -11.64 -10.91
CA GLY A 584 -30.18 -12.43 -12.05
C GLY A 584 -28.66 -12.54 -12.21
N PHE A 585 -27.88 -12.03 -11.26
CA PHE A 585 -26.42 -12.10 -11.29
C PHE A 585 -25.87 -12.86 -10.07
N ALA A 586 -24.74 -13.55 -10.27
CA ALA A 586 -23.98 -14.18 -9.21
C ALA A 586 -22.84 -13.25 -8.77
N GLY A 587 -22.68 -13.04 -7.44
CA GLY A 587 -21.59 -12.26 -6.87
C GLY A 587 -21.59 -10.76 -7.15
N LEU A 588 -22.60 -10.26 -7.84
CA LEU A 588 -22.80 -8.83 -8.09
C LEU A 588 -23.80 -8.28 -7.07
N TYR A 589 -23.50 -7.11 -6.54
CA TYR A 589 -24.41 -6.35 -5.68
C TYR A 589 -24.86 -5.08 -6.39
N GLN A 590 -26.02 -4.58 -5.97
CA GLN A 590 -26.65 -3.38 -6.51
C GLN A 590 -27.14 -2.51 -5.37
N ILE A 591 -26.91 -1.21 -5.49
CA ILE A 591 -27.51 -0.19 -4.64
C ILE A 591 -28.35 0.73 -5.53
N ASN A 592 -29.64 0.91 -5.18
CA ASN A 592 -30.49 1.94 -5.78
C ASN A 592 -30.46 3.17 -4.87
N VAL A 593 -29.96 4.27 -5.37
CA VAL A 593 -29.78 5.49 -4.59
C VAL A 593 -30.34 6.70 -5.33
N GLN A 594 -31.02 7.58 -4.60
CA GLN A 594 -31.54 8.83 -5.14
C GLN A 594 -30.49 9.92 -5.06
N ILE A 595 -30.28 10.63 -6.16
CA ILE A 595 -29.39 11.79 -6.22
C ILE A 595 -29.99 12.93 -5.36
N PRO A 596 -29.29 13.41 -4.34
CA PRO A 596 -29.82 14.47 -3.48
C PRO A 596 -30.19 15.74 -4.25
N ALA A 597 -31.28 16.40 -3.84
CA ALA A 597 -31.71 17.65 -4.46
C ALA A 597 -30.65 18.79 -4.37
N THR A 598 -29.74 18.68 -3.39
CA THR A 598 -28.66 19.63 -3.16
C THR A 598 -27.29 19.11 -3.61
N ALA A 599 -27.23 17.93 -4.28
CA ALA A 599 -25.97 17.38 -4.77
C ALA A 599 -25.23 18.39 -5.66
N PRO A 600 -23.91 18.51 -5.57
CA PRO A 600 -23.15 19.34 -6.50
C PRO A 600 -23.34 18.82 -7.93
N ILE A 601 -23.31 19.73 -8.89
CA ILE A 601 -23.34 19.41 -10.32
C ILE A 601 -21.92 19.41 -10.86
N GLY A 602 -21.63 18.52 -11.80
CA GLY A 602 -20.32 18.41 -12.42
C GLY A 602 -20.10 17.07 -13.09
N SER A 603 -19.01 16.95 -13.83
CA SER A 603 -18.62 15.73 -14.55
C SER A 603 -17.99 14.67 -13.65
N ALA A 604 -17.55 15.05 -12.44
CA ALA A 604 -16.80 14.18 -11.52
C ALA A 604 -17.22 14.46 -10.05
N VAL A 605 -18.48 14.22 -9.74
CA VAL A 605 -19.01 14.36 -8.37
C VAL A 605 -18.64 13.09 -7.61
N PRO A 606 -17.92 13.16 -6.46
CA PRO A 606 -17.53 11.99 -5.69
C PRO A 606 -18.75 11.18 -5.22
N LEU A 607 -18.67 9.85 -5.34
CA LEU A 607 -19.63 8.92 -4.78
C LEU A 607 -18.91 8.01 -3.79
N ALA A 608 -19.36 8.02 -2.54
CA ALA A 608 -18.79 7.23 -1.46
C ALA A 608 -19.81 6.26 -0.88
N ILE A 609 -19.31 5.10 -0.45
CA ILE A 609 -20.07 4.06 0.26
C ILE A 609 -19.43 3.82 1.61
N GLU A 610 -20.24 3.83 2.65
CA GLU A 610 -19.88 3.51 4.03
C GLU A 610 -20.69 2.32 4.51
N THR A 611 -20.01 1.39 5.18
CA THR A 611 -20.62 0.23 5.87
C THR A 611 -20.09 0.17 7.30
N ASN A 612 -20.51 -0.79 8.11
CA ASN A 612 -20.01 -0.98 9.48
C ASN A 612 -18.48 -1.18 9.55
N SER A 613 -17.87 -1.71 8.50
CA SER A 613 -16.47 -2.16 8.54
C SER A 613 -15.59 -1.54 7.49
N SER A 614 -16.11 -0.71 6.58
CA SER A 614 -15.29 -0.12 5.51
C SER A 614 -15.94 1.10 4.86
N PHE A 615 -15.08 1.89 4.20
CA PHE A 615 -15.43 3.06 3.44
C PHE A 615 -14.77 2.99 2.06
N HIS A 616 -15.49 3.37 0.99
CA HIS A 616 -15.01 3.37 -0.38
C HIS A 616 -15.45 4.64 -1.09
N ASP A 617 -14.54 5.43 -1.64
CA ASP A 617 -14.77 6.77 -2.21
C ASP A 617 -13.99 7.07 -3.51
N ILE A 618 -13.57 6.04 -4.24
CA ILE A 618 -12.64 6.18 -5.37
C ILE A 618 -13.32 6.33 -6.74
N VAL A 619 -14.63 6.44 -6.77
CA VAL A 619 -15.39 6.67 -8.01
C VAL A 619 -16.17 7.96 -7.96
N TYR A 620 -16.56 8.44 -9.12
CA TYR A 620 -17.40 9.61 -9.27
C TYR A 620 -18.55 9.39 -10.26
N ILE A 621 -19.54 10.27 -10.18
CA ILE A 621 -20.75 10.29 -11.03
C ILE A 621 -20.89 11.65 -11.70
N ALA A 622 -21.35 11.68 -12.94
CA ALA A 622 -21.66 12.93 -13.64
C ALA A 622 -23.10 13.36 -13.37
N ILE A 623 -23.29 14.59 -12.89
CA ILE A 623 -24.59 15.17 -12.54
C ILE A 623 -24.80 16.47 -13.30
N ALA A 624 -25.87 16.55 -14.10
CA ALA A 624 -26.26 17.76 -14.80
C ALA A 624 -27.17 18.66 -13.95
N PRO A 625 -27.25 19.97 -14.28
CA PRO A 625 -28.30 20.83 -13.72
C PRO A 625 -29.69 20.27 -14.06
N THR A 626 -30.65 20.54 -13.18
CA THR A 626 -32.07 20.32 -13.49
C THR A 626 -32.47 21.30 -14.60
N PRO A 627 -33.28 20.88 -15.60
CA PRO A 627 -33.73 21.75 -16.69
C PRO A 627 -34.44 23.01 -16.17
#